data_a40b48181a802635208c6ef6ad969ab5
#
_entry.id   a40b48181a802635208c6ef6ad969ab5
#
_cell.length_a   1.000
_cell.length_b   1.000
_cell.length_c   1.000
_cell.angle_alpha   90.00
_cell.angle_beta   90.00
_cell.angle_gamma   90.00
#
_symmetry.space_group_name_H-M   'P 1'
#
loop_
_entity.id
_entity.type
_entity.pdbx_description
1 polymer ?
#
loop_
_entity_poly.entity_id
_entity_poly.type
_entity_poly.pdbx_seq_one_letter_code
_entity_poly.pdbx_strand_id
1 'polypeptide(L)'
;MKYGTLFLILLMGFVFGCAQTITEGTRIDEAKVKDFMARYNTADQVTQAFGKPYRVEKLPSGEDQFLYRYYYKDPHWWTTDDIEEQNLKIVVKDNEVQSYNYRKGTTEKITKE
;
A
#
# COMPACT_ATOMS: atom_id res chain seq x y z
N MET A 1 24.15 -29.61 -27.98
CA MET A 1 23.80 -28.43 -28.71
C MET A 1 23.85 -27.21 -27.84
N LYS A 2 24.40 -26.13 -28.37
CA LYS A 2 24.58 -24.90 -27.61
C LYS A 2 23.28 -24.27 -27.11
N TYR A 3 22.25 -24.43 -27.90
CA TYR A 3 20.98 -23.75 -27.58
C TYR A 3 20.17 -24.44 -26.49
N GLY A 4 20.35 -25.75 -26.33
CA GLY A 4 19.65 -26.49 -25.30
C GLY A 4 20.14 -26.13 -23.91
N THR A 5 21.42 -25.86 -23.76
CA THR A 5 21.97 -25.48 -22.45
C THR A 5 21.49 -24.11 -22.04
N LEU A 6 21.41 -23.19 -23.01
CA LEU A 6 20.94 -21.84 -22.73
C LEU A 6 19.47 -21.83 -22.32
N PHE A 7 18.67 -22.66 -22.98
CA PHE A 7 17.27 -22.81 -22.67
C PHE A 7 17.05 -23.36 -21.26
N LEU A 8 17.88 -24.28 -20.86
CA LEU A 8 17.81 -24.90 -19.55
C LEU A 8 18.09 -23.87 -18.44
N ILE A 9 19.05 -23.01 -18.67
CA ILE A 9 19.38 -21.95 -17.72
C ILE A 9 18.22 -20.99 -17.55
N LEU A 10 17.55 -20.66 -18.63
CA LEU A 10 16.38 -19.78 -18.58
C LEU A 10 15.26 -20.40 -17.75
N LEU A 11 15.02 -21.68 -17.92
CA LEU A 11 14.00 -22.38 -17.15
C LEU A 11 14.31 -22.38 -15.66
N MET A 12 15.55 -22.54 -15.30
CA MET A 12 15.95 -22.51 -13.90
C MET A 12 15.75 -21.15 -13.27
N GLY A 13 15.86 -20.09 -14.04
CA GLY A 13 15.64 -18.75 -13.55
C GLY A 13 14.23 -18.49 -13.08
N PHE A 14 13.25 -19.20 -13.63
CA PHE A 14 11.87 -19.03 -13.22
C PHE A 14 11.53 -19.72 -11.90
N VAL A 15 12.29 -20.70 -11.51
CA VAL A 15 12.00 -21.47 -10.31
C VAL A 15 12.24 -20.65 -9.05
N PHE A 16 13.11 -19.69 -9.09
CA PHE A 16 13.45 -18.88 -7.93
C PHE A 16 12.53 -17.70 -7.68
N GLY A 17 11.53 -17.49 -8.55
CA GLY A 17 10.61 -16.37 -8.40
C GLY A 17 9.39 -16.63 -7.56
N CYS A 18 9.24 -17.82 -6.97
CA CYS A 18 7.97 -18.23 -6.39
C CYS A 18 7.70 -17.82 -4.95
N ALA A 19 8.69 -17.39 -4.20
CA ALA A 19 8.49 -17.09 -2.78
C ALA A 19 9.04 -15.72 -2.43
N GLN A 20 8.49 -14.69 -3.03
CA GLN A 20 8.97 -13.33 -2.79
C GLN A 20 8.01 -12.57 -1.90
N THR A 21 8.59 -11.69 -1.08
CA THR A 21 7.82 -10.72 -0.32
C THR A 21 7.05 -9.83 -1.27
N ILE A 22 5.79 -9.60 -0.98
CA ILE A 22 4.93 -8.75 -1.77
C ILE A 22 4.78 -7.41 -1.05
N THR A 23 5.06 -6.33 -1.76
CA THR A 23 4.89 -4.98 -1.23
C THR A 23 4.16 -4.14 -2.26
N GLU A 24 3.06 -3.54 -1.86
CA GLU A 24 2.30 -2.63 -2.72
C GLU A 24 2.14 -1.28 -2.01
N GLY A 25 2.44 -0.22 -2.74
CA GLY A 25 2.33 1.13 -2.20
C GLY A 25 3.48 1.52 -1.29
N THR A 26 3.33 2.60 -0.58
CA THR A 26 4.34 3.14 0.33
C THR A 26 3.82 3.06 1.75
N ARG A 27 4.69 2.63 2.66
CA ARG A 27 4.33 2.54 4.06
C ARG A 27 3.85 3.88 4.59
N ILE A 28 2.74 3.85 5.30
CA ILE A 28 2.12 5.05 5.86
C ILE A 28 2.53 5.19 7.31
N ASP A 29 3.11 6.35 7.65
CA ASP A 29 3.50 6.64 9.03
C ASP A 29 2.34 7.32 9.74
N GLU A 30 1.76 6.65 10.73
CA GLU A 30 0.63 7.17 11.47
C GLU A 30 0.95 8.49 12.18
N ALA A 31 2.15 8.61 12.72
CA ALA A 31 2.57 9.85 13.38
C ALA A 31 2.62 11.00 12.39
N LYS A 32 3.06 10.74 11.17
CA LYS A 32 3.09 11.74 10.10
C LYS A 32 1.68 12.16 9.70
N VAL A 33 0.76 11.20 9.65
CA VAL A 33 -0.64 11.49 9.34
C VAL A 33 -1.22 12.43 10.39
N LYS A 34 -1.05 12.10 11.66
CA LYS A 34 -1.57 12.92 12.75
C LYS A 34 -0.97 14.31 12.76
N ASP A 35 0.33 14.41 12.55
CA ASP A 35 1.02 15.69 12.53
C ASP A 35 0.56 16.56 11.36
N PHE A 36 0.42 15.95 10.20
CA PHE A 36 -0.06 16.66 9.02
C PHE A 36 -1.49 17.17 9.22
N MET A 37 -2.37 16.34 9.72
CA MET A 37 -3.78 16.69 9.91
C MET A 37 -3.99 17.74 11.01
N ALA A 38 -3.07 17.79 11.97
CA ALA A 38 -3.15 18.79 13.02
C ALA A 38 -2.80 20.20 12.54
N ARG A 39 -2.09 20.30 11.44
CA ARG A 39 -1.63 21.63 10.94
C ARG A 39 -2.53 22.21 9.90
N TYR A 40 -2.71 21.50 8.80
CA TYR A 40 -3.57 21.86 7.72
C TYR A 40 -3.25 21.34 6.39
N ASN A 41 -4.00 21.75 5.31
CA ASN A 41 -4.21 21.33 4.50
C ASN A 41 -4.93 21.57 3.32
N THR A 42 -4.18 21.67 2.27
CA THR A 42 -4.71 21.68 0.93
C THR A 42 -4.46 20.30 0.29
N ALA A 43 -5.18 20.04 -0.78
CA ALA A 43 -4.97 18.81 -1.54
C ALA A 43 -3.54 18.72 -2.05
N ASP A 44 -2.95 19.85 -2.44
CA ASP A 44 -1.57 19.89 -2.91
C ASP A 44 -0.60 19.46 -1.82
N GLN A 45 -0.86 19.89 -0.59
CA GLN A 45 -0.02 19.51 0.55
C GLN A 45 -0.15 18.03 0.87
N VAL A 46 -1.33 17.45 0.67
CA VAL A 46 -1.54 16.01 0.85
C VAL A 46 -0.63 15.23 -0.11
N THR A 47 -0.64 15.61 -1.39
CA THR A 47 0.17 14.91 -2.38
C THR A 47 1.67 15.14 -2.16
N GLN A 48 2.06 16.28 -1.63
CA GLN A 48 3.45 16.52 -1.29
C GLN A 48 3.90 15.67 -0.10
N ALA A 49 3.03 15.50 0.88
CA ALA A 49 3.35 14.74 2.08
C ALA A 49 3.30 13.23 1.88
N PHE A 50 2.28 12.75 1.18
CA PHE A 50 2.02 11.32 1.05
C PHE A 50 2.23 10.76 -0.36
N GLY A 51 2.51 11.62 -1.33
CA GLY A 51 2.72 11.20 -2.71
C GLY A 51 1.41 11.03 -3.47
N LYS A 52 1.49 10.36 -4.60
CA LYS A 52 0.33 10.12 -5.43
C LYS A 52 -0.60 9.10 -4.76
N PRO A 53 -1.90 9.40 -4.66
CA PRO A 53 -2.82 8.44 -4.07
C PRO A 53 -2.98 7.21 -4.94
N TYR A 54 -3.31 6.09 -4.29
CA TYR A 54 -3.61 4.84 -4.97
C TYR A 54 -4.83 5.03 -5.88
N ARG A 55 -5.80 5.83 -5.42
CA ARG A 55 -7.03 6.07 -6.13
C ARG A 55 -7.66 7.37 -5.66
N VAL A 56 -8.36 8.05 -6.55
CA VAL A 56 -9.15 9.22 -6.20
C VAL A 56 -10.59 8.92 -6.59
N GLU A 57 -11.51 9.03 -5.64
CA GLU A 57 -12.93 8.82 -5.89
C GLU A 57 -13.70 10.11 -5.67
N LYS A 58 -14.65 10.39 -6.57
CA LYS A 58 -15.49 11.55 -6.42
C LYS A 58 -16.75 11.14 -5.66
N LEU A 59 -17.04 11.85 -4.57
CA LEU A 59 -18.21 11.57 -3.76
C LEU A 59 -19.43 12.30 -4.29
N PRO A 60 -20.64 11.82 -3.99
CA PRO A 60 -21.88 12.46 -4.47
C PRO A 60 -22.02 13.92 -4.04
N SER A 61 -21.42 14.28 -2.91
CA SER A 61 -21.45 15.64 -2.39
C SER A 61 -20.51 16.61 -3.11
N GLY A 62 -19.74 16.13 -4.09
CA GLY A 62 -18.77 16.94 -4.82
C GLY A 62 -17.38 16.93 -4.21
N GLU A 63 -17.19 16.20 -3.13
CA GLU A 63 -15.88 16.07 -2.51
C GLU A 63 -15.07 15.00 -3.22
N ASP A 64 -13.74 15.11 -3.14
CA ASP A 64 -12.84 14.07 -3.64
C ASP A 64 -12.31 13.28 -2.46
N GLN A 65 -12.23 11.97 -2.60
CA GLN A 65 -11.67 11.11 -1.58
C GLN A 65 -10.37 10.52 -2.12
N PHE A 66 -9.27 10.86 -1.45
CA PHE A 66 -7.96 10.34 -1.81
C PHE A 66 -7.73 9.07 -1.01
N LEU A 67 -7.41 7.99 -1.70
CA LEU A 67 -7.18 6.70 -1.07
C LEU A 67 -5.71 6.36 -1.16
N TYR A 68 -5.10 6.11 0.00
CA TYR A 68 -3.73 5.63 0.10
C TYR A 68 -3.77 4.24 0.70
N ARG A 69 -3.02 3.33 0.13
CA ARG A 69 -2.98 1.95 0.57
C ARG A 69 -1.55 1.45 0.60
N TYR A 70 -1.22 0.74 1.67
CA TYR A 70 0.01 -0.01 1.79
C TYR A 70 -0.32 -1.44 2.12
N TYR A 71 0.28 -2.36 1.41
CA TYR A 71 0.08 -3.78 1.66
C TYR A 71 1.44 -4.46 1.63
N TYR A 72 1.71 -5.25 2.66
CA TYR A 72 2.94 -5.99 2.78
C TYR A 72 2.62 -7.42 3.15
N LYS A 73 3.20 -8.38 2.47
CA LYS A 73 3.05 -9.79 2.77
C LYS A 73 4.40 -10.46 2.69
N ASP A 74 4.81 -11.10 3.78
CA ASP A 74 6.04 -11.88 3.84
C ASP A 74 5.65 -13.35 4.07
N PRO A 75 5.66 -14.18 3.03
CA PRO A 75 5.24 -15.57 3.16
C PRO A 75 6.30 -16.41 3.88
N HIS A 76 5.83 -17.27 4.78
CA HIS A 76 6.68 -18.20 5.50
C HIS A 76 6.17 -19.62 5.28
N TRP A 77 6.99 -20.48 4.74
CA TRP A 77 6.56 -21.85 4.46
C TRP A 77 6.44 -22.71 5.74
N TRP A 78 7.01 -22.24 6.84
CA TRP A 78 6.98 -22.99 8.10
C TRP A 78 6.02 -22.46 9.14
N THR A 79 5.38 -21.33 8.87
CA THR A 79 4.46 -20.70 9.80
C THR A 79 3.48 -19.85 9.03
N THR A 80 2.69 -19.06 9.73
CA THR A 80 1.74 -18.16 9.08
C THR A 80 2.47 -17.00 8.40
N ASP A 81 1.87 -16.44 7.35
CA ASP A 81 2.42 -15.30 6.65
C ASP A 81 2.29 -14.05 7.50
N ASP A 82 3.27 -13.18 7.41
CA ASP A 82 3.17 -11.85 8.04
C ASP A 82 2.51 -10.93 7.03
N ILE A 83 1.37 -10.40 7.39
CA ILE A 83 0.62 -9.50 6.52
C ILE A 83 0.36 -8.20 7.26
N GLU A 84 0.71 -7.09 6.63
CA GLU A 84 0.44 -5.75 7.16
C GLU A 84 -0.33 -4.97 6.10
N GLU A 85 -1.40 -4.32 6.50
CA GLU A 85 -2.20 -3.50 5.61
C GLU A 85 -2.50 -2.17 6.27
N GLN A 86 -2.31 -1.11 5.51
CA GLN A 86 -2.63 0.23 5.97
C GLN A 86 -3.50 0.92 4.94
N ASN A 87 -4.51 1.62 5.40
CA ASN A 87 -5.40 2.37 4.52
C ASN A 87 -5.60 3.76 5.10
N LEU A 88 -5.45 4.76 4.25
CA LEU A 88 -5.68 6.15 4.63
C LEU A 88 -6.62 6.76 3.61
N LYS A 89 -7.73 7.31 4.10
CA LYS A 89 -8.70 8.02 3.28
C LYS A 89 -8.71 9.48 3.68
N ILE A 90 -8.55 10.37 2.73
CA ILE A 90 -8.56 11.79 2.97
C ILE A 90 -9.63 12.42 2.09
N VAL A 91 -10.59 13.10 2.71
CA VAL A 91 -11.66 13.77 1.99
C VAL A 91 -11.30 15.23 1.81
N VAL A 92 -11.34 15.69 0.57
CA VAL A 92 -10.95 17.03 0.17
C VAL A 92 -12.09 17.70 -0.57
N LYS A 93 -12.37 18.96 -0.25
CA LYS A 93 -13.35 19.77 -0.97
C LYS A 93 -12.78 21.17 -1.17
N ASP A 94 -12.88 21.68 -2.41
CA ASP A 94 -12.37 23.00 -2.76
C ASP A 94 -10.91 23.16 -2.35
N ASN A 95 -10.11 22.16 -2.62
CA ASN A 95 -8.68 22.11 -2.32
C ASN A 95 -8.36 22.14 -0.82
N GLU A 96 -9.33 21.87 0.04
CA GLU A 96 -9.11 21.83 1.48
C GLU A 96 -9.46 20.45 2.05
N VAL A 97 -8.63 19.95 2.97
CA VAL A 97 -8.89 18.69 3.63
C VAL A 97 -10.03 18.86 4.62
N GLN A 98 -11.05 18.01 4.50
CA GLN A 98 -12.22 18.05 5.36
C GLN A 98 -12.12 17.02 6.49
N SER A 99 -11.66 15.83 6.17
CA SER A 99 -11.57 14.76 7.16
C SER A 99 -10.61 13.68 6.68
N TYR A 100 -10.24 12.78 7.59
CA TYR A 100 -9.41 11.65 7.22
C TYR A 100 -9.76 10.44 8.08
N ASN A 101 -9.41 9.27 7.58
CA ASN A 101 -9.60 8.03 8.30
C ASN A 101 -8.39 7.14 8.02
N TYR A 102 -7.69 6.75 9.09
CA TYR A 102 -6.54 5.87 8.99
C TYR A 102 -6.85 4.54 9.65
N ARG A 103 -6.54 3.45 8.96
CA ARG A 103 -6.70 2.10 9.49
C ARG A 103 -5.44 1.29 9.27
N LYS A 104 -5.09 0.50 10.25
CA LYS A 104 -3.98 -0.43 10.16
C LYS A 104 -4.46 -1.79 10.66
N GLY A 105 -4.14 -2.84 9.90
CA GLY A 105 -4.49 -4.19 10.29
C GLY A 105 -3.34 -5.15 10.05
N THR A 106 -3.26 -6.17 10.88
CA THR A 106 -2.35 -7.29 10.67
C THR A 106 -3.17 -8.55 10.70
N THR A 107 -2.89 -9.46 9.79
CA THR A 107 -3.70 -10.65 9.65
C THR A 107 -2.93 -11.94 9.87
N GLU A 108 -1.76 -11.84 10.44
CA GLU A 108 -0.91 -12.99 10.68
C GLU A 108 -1.57 -14.09 11.52
N LYS A 109 -2.47 -13.70 12.43
CA LYS A 109 -3.14 -14.64 13.30
C LYS A 109 -4.31 -15.35 12.66
N ILE A 110 -4.84 -14.77 11.61
CA ILE A 110 -6.02 -15.32 10.95
C ILE A 110 -5.70 -16.57 10.17
N THR A 111 -4.48 -16.66 9.68
CA THR A 111 -4.07 -17.77 8.83
C THR A 111 -3.72 -19.04 9.56
N LYS A 112 -3.79 -19.02 10.87
CA LYS A 112 -3.45 -20.20 11.66
C LYS A 112 -4.51 -21.27 11.66
N GLU A 113 -5.66 -20.97 11.21
CA GLU A 113 -6.76 -21.94 11.25
C GLU A 113 -6.77 -22.98 10.14
#